data_21bcd3e4facbca834949a493c621b3a4
#
_entry.id   21bcd3e4facbca834949a493c621b3a4
#
_cell.length_a   1.000
_cell.length_b   1.000
_cell.length_c   1.000
_cell.angle_alpha   90.00
_cell.angle_beta   90.00
_cell.angle_gamma   90.00
#
_symmetry.space_group_name_H-M   'P 1'
#
loop_
_entity.id
_entity.type
_entity.pdbx_description
1 polymer ?
#
loop_
_entity_poly.entity_id
_entity_poly.type
_entity_poly.pdbx_seq_one_letter_code
_entity_poly.pdbx_strand_id
1 'polypeptide(L)'
;MKMLNQLIYAMRVDGWMSFDEYWNDSKYAFKKPVLNGSLVQMYGDNIYHTGVDGVVIQEPCAHSQKDNSVNQKHLKRDVKGKNVLYSRHFFYFGCNAPKVPKELLSICCTSRNYSYKEVSEELIKDFVSWLESNYTVGIHGDPCNWKEYKLPKLDIYDDGIK
;
A
#
# COMPACT_ATOMS: atom_id res chain seq x y z
N MET A 1 -5.54 -12.13 12.16
CA MET A 1 -4.24 -12.34 12.85
C MET A 1 -3.82 -11.04 13.53
N LYS A 2 -3.46 -11.06 14.82
CA LYS A 2 -2.93 -9.87 15.51
C LYS A 2 -1.40 -9.86 15.32
N MET A 3 -0.89 -8.92 14.55
CA MET A 3 0.56 -8.72 14.31
C MET A 3 1.11 -7.65 15.26
N LEU A 4 0.96 -7.89 16.58
CA LEU A 4 1.44 -6.96 17.58
C LEU A 4 2.98 -6.91 17.57
N ASN A 5 3.52 -5.70 17.61
CA ASN A 5 4.96 -5.45 17.66
C ASN A 5 5.73 -6.06 16.48
N GLN A 6 5.07 -6.22 15.33
CA GLN A 6 5.69 -6.70 14.10
C GLN A 6 5.73 -5.57 13.07
N LEU A 7 6.86 -5.48 12.36
CA LEU A 7 7.07 -4.51 11.31
C LEU A 7 6.59 -5.07 9.97
N ILE A 8 5.51 -4.56 9.43
CA ILE A 8 4.99 -4.97 8.12
C ILE A 8 5.71 -4.23 7.00
N TYR A 9 6.02 -2.96 7.23
CA TYR A 9 6.55 -2.08 6.21
C TYR A 9 7.28 -0.88 6.83
N ALA A 10 8.39 -0.50 6.24
CA ALA A 10 9.10 0.76 6.49
C ALA A 10 9.62 1.33 5.19
N MET A 11 9.63 2.66 5.06
CA MET A 11 10.27 3.32 3.93
C MET A 11 10.83 4.68 4.34
N ARG A 12 11.92 5.06 3.68
CA ARG A 12 12.37 6.44 3.64
C ARG A 12 11.60 7.15 2.53
N VAL A 13 10.92 8.24 2.81
CA VAL A 13 10.23 9.01 1.78
C VAL A 13 11.27 9.76 0.95
N ASP A 14 11.40 9.40 -0.34
CA ASP A 14 12.33 10.05 -1.26
C ASP A 14 11.68 11.26 -1.97
N GLY A 15 10.35 11.29 -2.03
CA GLY A 15 9.59 12.40 -2.60
C GLY A 15 8.10 12.13 -2.65
N TRP A 16 7.40 13.04 -3.29
CA TRP A 16 5.96 12.98 -3.49
C TRP A 16 5.57 13.54 -4.85
N MET A 17 4.39 13.17 -5.31
CA MET A 17 3.77 13.67 -6.54
C MET A 17 2.26 13.70 -6.37
N SER A 18 1.55 14.47 -7.19
CA SER A 18 0.09 14.44 -7.24
C SER A 18 -0.44 13.12 -7.83
N PHE A 19 -1.73 12.83 -7.64
CA PHE A 19 -2.36 11.67 -8.28
C PHE A 19 -2.28 11.76 -9.80
N ASP A 20 -2.45 12.95 -10.39
CA ASP A 20 -2.38 13.14 -11.84
C ASP A 20 -0.98 12.96 -12.39
N GLU A 21 0.06 13.43 -11.68
CA GLU A 21 1.44 13.16 -12.05
C GLU A 21 1.73 11.65 -12.02
N TYR A 22 1.27 10.97 -10.96
CA TYR A 22 1.42 9.52 -10.81
C TYR A 22 0.69 8.74 -11.91
N TRP A 23 -0.53 9.16 -12.26
CA TRP A 23 -1.33 8.56 -13.31
C TRP A 23 -0.71 8.72 -14.70
N ASN A 24 -0.18 9.89 -15.02
CA ASN A 24 0.33 10.25 -16.34
C ASN A 24 1.79 9.86 -16.57
N ASP A 25 2.59 9.61 -15.54
CA ASP A 25 3.99 9.18 -15.71
C ASP A 25 4.06 7.71 -16.14
N SER A 26 4.59 7.48 -17.34
CA SER A 26 4.75 6.15 -17.92
C SER A 26 5.59 5.18 -17.08
N LYS A 27 6.46 5.70 -16.20
CA LYS A 27 7.22 4.89 -15.23
C LYS A 27 6.33 4.09 -14.29
N TYR A 28 5.13 4.60 -14.03
CA TYR A 28 4.17 3.98 -13.12
C TYR A 28 3.00 3.30 -13.83
N ALA A 29 3.09 3.12 -15.14
CA ALA A 29 2.05 2.45 -15.93
C ALA A 29 1.79 1.02 -15.43
N PHE A 30 2.84 0.30 -15.00
CA PHE A 30 2.74 -1.05 -14.45
C PHE A 30 2.05 -1.10 -13.07
N LYS A 31 1.84 0.04 -12.42
CA LYS A 31 1.10 0.19 -11.17
C LYS A 31 -0.40 0.35 -11.38
N LYS A 32 -0.85 0.55 -12.62
CA LYS A 32 -2.27 0.58 -12.95
C LYS A 32 -2.85 -0.84 -12.85
N PRO A 33 -4.05 -1.01 -12.28
CA PRO A 33 -4.63 -2.33 -12.14
C PRO A 33 -4.98 -2.95 -13.48
N VAL A 34 -4.78 -4.26 -13.57
CA VAL A 34 -5.24 -5.09 -14.69
C VAL A 34 -6.24 -6.09 -14.13
N LEU A 35 -7.53 -5.88 -14.36
CA LEU A 35 -8.61 -6.61 -13.70
C LEU A 35 -8.62 -8.11 -13.97
N ASN A 36 -8.22 -8.53 -15.17
CA ASN A 36 -8.09 -9.93 -15.59
C ASN A 36 -6.64 -10.41 -15.55
N GLY A 37 -5.78 -9.71 -14.84
CA GLY A 37 -4.38 -10.05 -14.67
C GLY A 37 -4.13 -11.01 -13.50
N SER A 38 -2.86 -11.19 -13.18
CA SER A 38 -2.46 -11.89 -11.97
C SER A 38 -2.94 -11.16 -10.71
N LEU A 39 -2.94 -11.84 -9.56
CA LEU A 39 -3.32 -11.23 -8.28
C LEU A 39 -2.54 -9.94 -8.00
N VAL A 40 -1.24 -9.91 -8.28
CA VAL A 40 -0.41 -8.72 -8.15
C VAL A 40 -0.91 -7.57 -9.04
N GLN A 41 -1.22 -7.87 -10.30
CA GLN A 41 -1.69 -6.87 -11.26
C GLN A 41 -3.08 -6.32 -10.92
N MET A 42 -3.97 -7.14 -10.36
CA MET A 42 -5.30 -6.69 -9.91
C MET A 42 -5.22 -5.68 -8.75
N TYR A 43 -4.14 -5.72 -7.97
CA TYR A 43 -3.88 -4.83 -6.83
C TYR A 43 -2.99 -3.63 -7.18
N GLY A 44 -2.93 -3.24 -8.43
CA GLY A 44 -2.32 -1.97 -8.81
C GLY A 44 -2.88 -0.81 -7.97
N ASP A 45 -2.01 0.11 -7.55
CA ASP A 45 -2.35 1.22 -6.65
C ASP A 45 -2.49 2.56 -7.36
N ASN A 46 -2.13 2.65 -8.65
CA ASN A 46 -2.30 3.84 -9.48
C ASN A 46 -3.71 3.88 -10.08
N ILE A 47 -4.68 4.33 -9.28
CA ILE A 47 -6.12 4.21 -9.57
C ILE A 47 -6.88 5.53 -9.47
N TYR A 48 -6.23 6.62 -9.06
CA TYR A 48 -6.86 7.93 -8.90
C TYR A 48 -6.27 8.94 -9.86
N HIS A 49 -7.13 9.66 -10.57
CA HIS A 49 -6.74 10.78 -11.42
C HIS A 49 -7.92 11.75 -11.60
N THR A 50 -7.66 12.92 -12.14
CA THR A 50 -8.68 13.93 -12.41
C THR A 50 -9.25 13.74 -13.82
N GLY A 51 -10.56 13.65 -13.93
CA GLY A 51 -11.28 13.63 -15.21
C GLY A 51 -11.32 14.99 -15.88
N VAL A 52 -11.86 15.02 -17.09
CA VAL A 52 -11.99 16.25 -17.90
C VAL A 52 -12.91 17.30 -17.27
N ASP A 53 -13.81 16.87 -16.39
CA ASP A 53 -14.73 17.72 -15.61
C ASP A 53 -14.15 18.21 -14.29
N GLY A 54 -12.87 17.90 -14.01
CA GLY A 54 -12.18 18.26 -12.77
C GLY A 54 -12.56 17.38 -11.57
N VAL A 55 -13.34 16.32 -11.77
CA VAL A 55 -13.73 15.38 -10.72
C VAL A 55 -12.70 14.26 -10.62
N VAL A 56 -12.37 13.86 -9.38
CA VAL A 56 -11.45 12.73 -9.17
C VAL A 56 -12.16 11.42 -9.51
N ILE A 57 -11.55 10.66 -10.39
CA ILE A 57 -11.97 9.33 -10.83
C ILE A 57 -11.22 8.27 -10.00
N GLN A 58 -11.93 7.21 -9.61
CA GLN A 58 -11.34 5.94 -9.18
C GLN A 58 -11.49 4.94 -10.31
N GLU A 59 -10.40 4.47 -10.86
CA GLU A 59 -10.41 3.40 -11.86
C GLU A 59 -10.84 2.05 -11.26
N PRO A 60 -11.49 1.18 -12.05
CA PRO A 60 -11.83 -0.16 -11.61
C PRO A 60 -10.61 -0.92 -11.10
N CYS A 61 -10.71 -1.45 -9.89
CA CYS A 61 -9.60 -2.13 -9.20
C CYS A 61 -10.13 -3.10 -8.13
N ALA A 62 -9.25 -3.82 -7.47
CA ALA A 62 -9.60 -4.71 -6.37
C ALA A 62 -10.31 -4.00 -5.18
N HIS A 63 -10.27 -2.67 -5.12
CA HIS A 63 -10.94 -1.86 -4.10
C HIS A 63 -12.29 -1.29 -4.53
N SER A 64 -12.70 -1.50 -5.78
CA SER A 64 -14.01 -1.13 -6.31
C SER A 64 -15.13 -1.96 -5.68
N GLN A 65 -16.39 -1.59 -5.91
CA GLN A 65 -17.55 -2.41 -5.57
C GLN A 65 -17.54 -3.70 -6.42
N LYS A 66 -18.40 -4.65 -6.07
CA LYS A 66 -18.48 -5.93 -6.78
C LYS A 66 -18.83 -5.79 -8.27
N ASP A 67 -19.59 -4.77 -8.61
CA ASP A 67 -19.99 -4.41 -9.98
C ASP A 67 -18.97 -3.50 -10.69
N ASN A 68 -17.76 -3.38 -10.16
CA ASN A 68 -16.69 -2.48 -10.60
C ASN A 68 -17.00 -0.99 -10.46
N SER A 69 -18.14 -0.62 -9.89
CA SER A 69 -18.43 0.79 -9.62
C SER A 69 -17.52 1.38 -8.54
N VAL A 70 -17.47 2.71 -8.51
CA VAL A 70 -16.62 3.46 -7.57
C VAL A 70 -17.00 3.16 -6.11
N ASN A 71 -16.03 2.76 -5.31
CA ASN A 71 -16.21 2.65 -3.88
C ASN A 71 -16.06 4.03 -3.23
N GLN A 72 -17.18 4.74 -3.09
CA GLN A 72 -17.21 6.11 -2.57
C GLN A 72 -16.58 6.27 -1.18
N LYS A 73 -16.64 5.23 -0.35
CA LYS A 73 -16.01 5.24 0.98
C LYS A 73 -14.48 5.22 0.88
N HIS A 74 -13.95 4.39 -0.02
CA HIS A 74 -12.51 4.34 -0.27
C HIS A 74 -12.04 5.62 -0.96
N LEU A 75 -12.70 6.05 -2.03
CA LEU A 75 -12.37 7.28 -2.73
C LEU A 75 -12.27 8.46 -1.74
N LYS A 76 -13.32 8.74 -0.97
CA LYS A 76 -13.35 9.85 0.00
C LYS A 76 -12.25 9.77 1.05
N ARG A 77 -11.86 8.56 1.46
CA ARG A 77 -10.78 8.36 2.43
C ARG A 77 -9.42 8.64 1.81
N ASP A 78 -9.18 8.05 0.65
CA ASP A 78 -7.86 7.96 0.05
C ASP A 78 -7.44 9.30 -0.60
N VAL A 79 -8.39 10.03 -1.21
CA VAL A 79 -8.10 11.36 -1.79
C VAL A 79 -8.01 12.50 -0.76
N LYS A 80 -8.21 12.23 0.53
CA LYS A 80 -7.89 13.22 1.58
C LYS A 80 -6.40 13.55 1.62
N GLY A 81 -5.54 12.58 1.37
CA GLY A 81 -4.15 12.80 1.06
C GLY A 81 -4.03 13.31 -0.36
N LYS A 82 -3.40 14.46 -0.59
CA LYS A 82 -3.27 15.06 -1.90
C LYS A 82 -2.10 14.49 -2.70
N ASN A 83 -1.23 13.74 -2.06
CA ASN A 83 0.06 13.33 -2.59
C ASN A 83 0.25 11.82 -2.49
N VAL A 84 0.86 11.27 -3.54
CA VAL A 84 1.43 9.93 -3.57
C VAL A 84 2.87 10.03 -3.09
N LEU A 85 3.22 9.29 -2.04
CA LEU A 85 4.59 9.21 -1.54
C LEU A 85 5.32 8.09 -2.26
N TYR A 86 6.57 8.30 -2.63
CA TYR A 86 7.38 7.26 -3.23
C TYR A 86 8.74 7.09 -2.55
N SER A 87 9.27 5.88 -2.67
CA SER A 87 10.57 5.51 -2.13
C SER A 87 11.28 4.47 -3.01
N ARG A 88 12.60 4.56 -3.06
CA ARG A 88 13.49 3.50 -3.55
C ARG A 88 14.21 2.77 -2.42
N HIS A 89 14.05 3.27 -1.19
CA HIS A 89 14.63 2.71 0.01
C HIS A 89 13.52 2.26 0.96
N PHE A 90 13.10 1.02 0.85
CA PHE A 90 12.00 0.46 1.61
C PHE A 90 12.24 -1.00 1.99
N PHE A 91 11.50 -1.45 3.00
CA PHE A 91 11.47 -2.83 3.49
C PHE A 91 10.01 -3.25 3.60
N TYR A 92 9.58 -4.21 2.81
CA TYR A 92 8.23 -4.74 2.87
C TYR A 92 8.25 -6.20 3.27
N PHE A 93 7.76 -6.50 4.47
CA PHE A 93 7.79 -7.84 5.04
C PHE A 93 6.48 -8.61 4.87
N GLY A 94 5.35 -7.92 4.76
CA GLY A 94 4.05 -8.56 4.62
C GLY A 94 3.79 -9.61 5.71
N CYS A 95 3.53 -10.86 5.30
CA CYS A 95 3.33 -11.98 6.23
C CYS A 95 4.59 -12.42 6.98
N ASN A 96 5.76 -12.06 6.50
CA ASN A 96 7.05 -12.40 7.13
C ASN A 96 7.51 -11.30 8.11
N ALA A 97 6.58 -10.47 8.59
CA ALA A 97 6.84 -9.33 9.44
C ALA A 97 7.68 -9.71 10.69
N PRO A 98 8.90 -9.20 10.82
CA PRO A 98 9.74 -9.48 11.97
C PRO A 98 9.20 -8.79 13.24
N LYS A 99 9.52 -9.34 14.39
CA LYS A 99 9.27 -8.67 15.66
C LYS A 99 10.26 -7.51 15.82
N VAL A 100 9.72 -6.34 16.15
CA VAL A 100 10.55 -5.18 16.51
C VAL A 100 11.23 -5.46 17.86
N PRO A 101 12.53 -5.22 18.00
CA PRO A 101 13.24 -5.35 19.27
C PRO A 101 12.58 -4.55 20.40
N LYS A 102 12.69 -5.05 21.64
CA LYS A 102 12.01 -4.43 22.79
C LYS A 102 12.42 -2.97 23.00
N GLU A 103 13.69 -2.67 22.81
CA GLU A 103 14.29 -1.35 22.93
C GLU A 103 13.75 -0.35 21.88
N LEU A 104 13.27 -0.84 20.75
CA LEU A 104 12.73 -0.02 19.65
C LEU A 104 11.19 0.04 19.64
N LEU A 105 10.50 -0.63 20.56
CA LEU A 105 9.04 -0.73 20.54
C LEU A 105 8.32 0.61 20.67
N SER A 106 8.96 1.64 21.21
CA SER A 106 8.39 2.98 21.31
C SER A 106 8.13 3.65 19.97
N ILE A 107 8.75 3.15 18.86
CA ILE A 107 8.44 3.60 17.50
C ILE A 107 7.12 3.03 16.99
N CYS A 108 6.64 1.93 17.58
CA CYS A 108 5.40 1.29 17.16
C CYS A 108 4.18 2.09 17.63
N CYS A 109 3.21 2.26 16.73
CA CYS A 109 1.90 2.81 17.09
C CYS A 109 1.06 1.75 17.81
N THR A 110 0.33 2.17 18.84
CA THR A 110 -0.60 1.32 19.59
C THR A 110 -1.99 1.26 18.96
N SER A 111 -2.26 2.11 17.98
CA SER A 111 -3.54 2.21 17.26
C SER A 111 -3.38 1.93 15.77
N ARG A 112 -4.51 1.71 15.08
CA ARG A 112 -4.53 1.51 13.61
C ARG A 112 -4.28 2.78 12.80
N ASN A 113 -4.20 3.93 13.43
CA ASN A 113 -3.96 5.21 12.78
C ASN A 113 -2.49 5.57 12.87
N TYR A 114 -2.06 6.50 11.99
CA TYR A 114 -0.78 7.16 12.13
C TYR A 114 -0.71 7.91 13.46
N SER A 115 0.49 8.04 14.00
CA SER A 115 0.76 8.79 15.21
C SER A 115 1.56 10.04 14.86
N TYR A 116 1.17 11.19 15.41
CA TYR A 116 1.99 12.39 15.42
C TYR A 116 2.93 12.45 16.63
N LYS A 117 3.10 11.33 17.32
CA LYS A 117 4.05 11.26 18.43
C LYS A 117 5.43 11.62 17.91
N GLU A 118 6.04 12.59 18.53
CA GLU A 118 7.43 12.91 18.28
C GLU A 118 8.29 11.70 18.66
N VAL A 119 9.10 11.27 17.74
CA VAL A 119 10.06 10.20 17.92
C VAL A 119 11.45 10.83 17.92
N SER A 120 12.29 10.53 18.91
CA SER A 120 13.63 11.10 18.97
C SER A 120 14.46 10.69 17.76
N GLU A 121 15.35 11.57 17.32
CA GLU A 121 16.27 11.25 16.22
C GLU A 121 17.15 10.05 16.52
N GLU A 122 17.54 9.86 17.78
CA GLU A 122 18.32 8.71 18.21
C GLU A 122 17.54 7.40 17.98
N LEU A 123 16.27 7.33 18.42
CA LEU A 123 15.42 6.16 18.19
C LEU A 123 15.21 5.87 16.71
N ILE A 124 15.10 6.91 15.87
CA ILE A 124 14.99 6.75 14.42
C ILE A 124 16.29 6.16 13.86
N LYS A 125 17.45 6.67 14.27
CA LYS A 125 18.75 6.15 13.85
C LYS A 125 18.97 4.70 14.26
N ASP A 126 18.62 4.36 15.50
CA ASP A 126 18.73 2.99 16.01
C ASP A 126 17.80 2.04 15.24
N PHE A 127 16.57 2.47 14.94
CA PHE A 127 15.62 1.69 14.15
C PHE A 127 16.11 1.46 12.72
N VAL A 128 16.64 2.49 12.06
CA VAL A 128 17.20 2.38 10.71
C VAL A 128 18.43 1.46 10.72
N SER A 129 19.32 1.64 11.69
CA SER A 129 20.51 0.79 11.86
C SER A 129 20.13 -0.68 12.06
N TRP A 130 19.12 -0.96 12.88
CA TRP A 130 18.59 -2.31 13.06
C TRP A 130 18.05 -2.88 11.74
N LEU A 131 17.27 -2.11 10.98
CA LEU A 131 16.74 -2.56 9.68
C LEU A 131 17.89 -2.91 8.70
N GLU A 132 18.80 -1.98 8.50
CA GLU A 132 19.87 -2.11 7.50
C GLU A 132 20.91 -3.18 7.87
N SER A 133 21.09 -3.46 9.17
CA SER A 133 21.98 -4.52 9.64
C SER A 133 21.38 -5.92 9.50
N ASN A 134 20.06 -6.05 9.44
CA ASN A 134 19.39 -7.35 9.44
C ASN A 134 18.72 -7.69 8.10
N TYR A 135 18.42 -6.68 7.26
CA TYR A 135 17.63 -6.86 6.05
C TYR A 135 18.18 -6.04 4.89
N THR A 136 18.01 -6.55 3.68
CA THR A 136 18.29 -5.80 2.45
C THR A 136 17.05 -4.97 2.07
N VAL A 137 17.25 -3.88 1.34
CA VAL A 137 16.16 -3.08 0.76
C VAL A 137 15.34 -3.95 -0.19
N GLY A 138 14.01 -3.88 -0.10
CA GLY A 138 13.11 -4.56 -1.02
C GLY A 138 11.95 -5.32 -0.36
N ILE A 139 11.49 -6.37 -1.06
CA ILE A 139 10.33 -7.18 -0.68
C ILE A 139 10.81 -8.49 -0.05
N HIS A 140 10.31 -8.79 1.16
CA HIS A 140 10.67 -9.96 1.97
C HIS A 140 9.53 -10.95 2.17
N GLY A 141 8.33 -10.62 1.72
CA GLY A 141 7.16 -11.49 1.86
C GLY A 141 5.92 -10.95 1.17
N ASP A 142 4.95 -11.82 1.00
CA ASP A 142 3.67 -11.51 0.37
C ASP A 142 2.72 -10.79 1.34
N PRO A 143 1.73 -10.03 0.84
CA PRO A 143 0.64 -9.50 1.64
C PRO A 143 -0.11 -10.63 2.36
N CYS A 144 -0.37 -10.46 3.67
CA CYS A 144 -0.97 -11.52 4.50
C CYS A 144 -2.35 -11.96 4.00
N ASN A 145 -3.10 -11.05 3.43
CA ASN A 145 -4.46 -11.31 2.97
C ASN A 145 -4.52 -12.11 1.67
N TRP A 146 -3.41 -12.25 0.94
CA TRP A 146 -3.42 -12.99 -0.33
C TRP A 146 -3.71 -14.48 -0.14
N LYS A 147 -3.33 -15.08 0.99
CA LYS A 147 -3.65 -16.48 1.32
C LYS A 147 -5.14 -16.70 1.60
N GLU A 148 -5.86 -15.66 1.98
CA GLU A 148 -7.30 -15.67 2.28
C GLU A 148 -8.16 -15.28 1.07
N TYR A 149 -7.53 -14.86 -0.04
CA TYR A 149 -8.23 -14.60 -1.30
C TYR A 149 -8.64 -15.94 -1.96
N LYS A 150 -9.57 -16.58 -1.31
CA LYS A 150 -10.34 -17.66 -1.91
C LYS A 150 -11.37 -17.03 -2.84
N LEU A 151 -11.14 -17.22 -4.14
CA LEU A 151 -12.12 -17.33 -5.24
C LEU A 151 -13.40 -16.44 -5.33
N PRO A 152 -14.05 -15.87 -4.30
CA PRO A 152 -15.28 -15.10 -4.51
C PRO A 152 -15.11 -13.85 -5.39
N LYS A 153 -13.89 -13.35 -5.56
CA LYS A 153 -13.64 -12.21 -6.47
C LYS A 153 -13.31 -12.66 -7.90
N LEU A 154 -12.84 -13.89 -8.08
CA LEU A 154 -12.68 -14.49 -9.41
C LEU A 154 -14.04 -14.88 -10.01
N ASP A 155 -15.02 -15.26 -9.17
CA ASP A 155 -16.39 -15.58 -9.62
C ASP A 155 -17.11 -14.39 -10.28
N ILE A 156 -16.66 -13.15 -10.02
CA ILE A 156 -17.22 -11.95 -10.68
C ILE A 156 -16.86 -11.93 -12.18
N TYR A 157 -15.82 -12.63 -12.58
CA TYR A 157 -15.38 -12.70 -13.97
C TYR A 157 -15.86 -13.94 -14.72
N ASP A 158 -16.36 -14.95 -14.03
CA ASP A 158 -16.85 -16.19 -14.63
C ASP A 158 -18.25 -16.03 -15.28
N ASP A 159 -19.04 -15.06 -14.83
CA ASP A 159 -20.34 -14.76 -15.43
C ASP A 159 -20.25 -14.00 -16.78
N GLY A 160 -19.06 -13.64 -17.22
CA GLY A 160 -18.82 -12.96 -18.49
C GLY A 160 -18.34 -13.84 -19.64
N ILE A 161 -18.05 -15.12 -19.37
CA ILE A 161 -17.60 -16.07 -20.39
C ILE A 161 -18.62 -17.24 -20.45
N LYS A 162 -19.70 -17.00 -21.14
CA LYS A 162 -20.54 -18.05 -21.74
C LYS A 162 -20.45 -17.94 -23.23
#